data_a3f1ca9e4b43776e063b2ce63a15778f
#
_entry.id   a3f1ca9e4b43776e063b2ce63a15778f
#
_cell.length_a   1.000
_cell.length_b   1.000
_cell.length_c   1.000
_cell.angle_alpha   90.00
_cell.angle_beta   90.00
_cell.angle_gamma   90.00
#
_symmetry.space_group_name_H-M   'P 1'
#
loop_
_entity.id
_entity.type
_entity.pdbx_description
1 polymer ?
#
loop_
_entity_poly.entity_id
_entity_poly.type
_entity_poly.pdbx_seq_one_letter_code
_entity_poly.pdbx_strand_id
1 'polypeptide(L)'
;MTDSMAHRGPDADGIWIEANAALGHRRLSIIDLSSAANQPFIDVSGRYIIVFNGEIYNYREVKRLIPDYAFHTTSDTEVLIAAYARWGRDCLKYLRGMFAFVIWDRRDHEVFMARDPMGVKPLYYYGSDGTLLFASEIRALLASGLVKKELNEAALPDYFSYQSFSCCDSVIRDIRQLEAGTWMRIKRQGVEKKRYWDVAAPAVGAASGSTAFAQGDFSDKAGVQKKIHQLLLQSIQRRLVSDVPV
;
A
#
# COMPACT_ATOMS: atom_id res chain seq x y z
N MET A 1 -16.51 10.93 -1.83
CA MET A 1 -15.09 10.51 -1.88
C MET A 1 -14.80 9.61 -3.09
N THR A 2 -15.42 8.46 -3.24
CA THR A 2 -15.16 7.53 -4.36
C THR A 2 -15.42 8.15 -5.73
N ASP A 3 -16.50 8.89 -5.90
CA ASP A 3 -16.84 9.52 -7.19
C ASP A 3 -15.79 10.52 -7.69
N SER A 4 -15.17 11.24 -6.77
CA SER A 4 -14.06 12.16 -7.11
C SER A 4 -12.82 11.45 -7.63
N MET A 5 -12.74 10.11 -7.51
CA MET A 5 -11.63 9.27 -7.97
C MET A 5 -12.00 8.35 -9.15
N ALA A 6 -13.15 8.54 -9.80
CA ALA A 6 -13.59 7.70 -10.90
C ALA A 6 -12.56 7.58 -12.05
N HIS A 7 -11.79 8.66 -12.31
CA HIS A 7 -10.71 8.68 -13.31
C HIS A 7 -9.56 7.70 -13.01
N ARG A 8 -9.39 7.26 -11.75
CA ARG A 8 -8.34 6.31 -11.36
C ARG A 8 -8.73 4.85 -11.51
N GLY A 9 -10.03 4.56 -11.51
CA GLY A 9 -10.55 3.22 -11.60
C GLY A 9 -11.94 3.23 -12.25
N PRO A 10 -11.98 3.22 -13.58
CA PRO A 10 -13.22 3.32 -14.33
C PRO A 10 -13.98 1.99 -14.44
N ASP A 11 -13.33 0.84 -14.17
CA ASP A 11 -13.85 -0.47 -14.53
C ASP A 11 -14.90 -0.99 -13.53
N ALA A 12 -14.72 -0.67 -12.23
CA ALA A 12 -15.69 -1.03 -11.21
C ALA A 12 -15.59 -0.10 -10.00
N ASP A 13 -16.64 -0.09 -9.20
CA ASP A 13 -16.67 0.58 -7.90
C ASP A 13 -17.29 -0.33 -6.84
N GLY A 14 -16.98 -0.01 -5.59
CA GLY A 14 -17.57 -0.70 -4.44
C GLY A 14 -17.51 0.15 -3.18
N ILE A 15 -18.52 -0.04 -2.35
CA ILE A 15 -18.63 0.60 -1.03
C ILE A 15 -19.04 -0.48 -0.03
N TRP A 16 -18.35 -0.50 1.09
CA TRP A 16 -18.70 -1.31 2.24
C TRP A 16 -18.88 -0.41 3.47
N ILE A 17 -19.95 -0.61 4.21
CA ILE A 17 -20.29 0.20 5.39
C ILE A 17 -20.73 -0.72 6.51
N GLU A 18 -20.18 -0.54 7.69
CA GLU A 18 -20.58 -1.23 8.92
C GLU A 18 -20.32 -0.33 10.13
N ALA A 19 -21.35 -0.13 10.95
CA ALA A 19 -21.27 0.64 12.19
C ALA A 19 -20.49 1.96 12.04
N ASN A 20 -19.21 1.96 12.45
CA ASN A 20 -18.34 3.13 12.50
C ASN A 20 -17.20 3.08 11.46
N ALA A 21 -17.29 2.21 10.47
CA ALA A 21 -16.30 2.10 9.40
C ALA A 21 -16.97 2.09 8.02
N ALA A 22 -16.39 2.83 7.08
CA ALA A 22 -16.79 2.83 5.68
C ALA A 22 -15.54 2.75 4.80
N LEU A 23 -15.52 1.82 3.86
CA LEU A 23 -14.46 1.65 2.88
C LEU A 23 -15.05 1.78 1.49
N GLY A 24 -14.33 2.45 0.61
CA GLY A 24 -14.74 2.61 -0.78
C GLY A 24 -13.56 2.44 -1.73
N HIS A 25 -13.83 1.91 -2.92
CA HIS A 25 -12.81 1.64 -3.93
C HIS A 25 -13.30 1.99 -5.32
N ARG A 26 -12.38 2.42 -6.18
CA ARG A 26 -12.53 2.54 -7.64
C ARG A 26 -11.46 1.66 -8.28
N ARG A 27 -11.88 0.70 -9.11
CA ARG A 27 -11.02 -0.34 -9.65
C ARG A 27 -10.58 -0.03 -11.08
N LEU A 28 -9.28 -0.17 -11.32
CA LEU A 28 -8.68 -0.42 -12.61
C LEU A 28 -8.24 -1.89 -12.62
N SER A 29 -8.86 -2.71 -13.44
CA SER A 29 -8.67 -4.18 -13.43
C SER A 29 -7.42 -4.55 -14.22
N ILE A 30 -6.37 -5.01 -13.52
CA ILE A 30 -5.09 -5.44 -14.11
C ILE A 30 -4.84 -6.92 -13.86
N ILE A 31 -5.10 -7.40 -12.65
CA ILE A 31 -4.99 -8.81 -12.24
C ILE A 31 -6.37 -9.29 -11.81
N ASP A 32 -6.79 -10.46 -12.31
CA ASP A 32 -8.12 -11.04 -12.13
C ASP A 32 -9.24 -10.09 -12.56
N LEU A 33 -9.65 -10.16 -13.81
CA LEU A 33 -10.65 -9.24 -14.37
C LEU A 33 -12.09 -9.54 -13.91
N SER A 34 -12.29 -10.59 -13.10
CA SER A 34 -13.61 -10.96 -12.62
C SER A 34 -14.14 -9.99 -11.54
N SER A 35 -15.45 -9.93 -11.41
CA SER A 35 -16.10 -9.17 -10.34
C SER A 35 -15.85 -9.74 -8.94
N ALA A 36 -15.43 -11.02 -8.84
CA ALA A 36 -15.06 -11.63 -7.56
C ALA A 36 -13.86 -10.94 -6.90
N ALA A 37 -12.99 -10.31 -7.70
CA ALA A 37 -11.83 -9.55 -7.20
C ALA A 37 -12.13 -8.06 -6.94
N ASN A 38 -13.41 -7.63 -6.99
CA ASN A 38 -13.77 -6.26 -6.69
C ASN A 38 -13.52 -5.92 -5.21
N GLN A 39 -13.29 -4.64 -4.96
CA GLN A 39 -12.98 -4.13 -3.64
C GLN A 39 -14.06 -3.11 -3.21
N PRO A 40 -14.29 -2.93 -1.90
CA PRO A 40 -13.61 -3.53 -0.75
C PRO A 40 -13.72 -5.05 -0.72
N PHE A 41 -12.58 -5.75 -0.51
CA PHE A 41 -12.52 -7.21 -0.50
C PHE A 41 -12.57 -7.74 0.92
N ILE A 42 -13.41 -8.76 1.17
CA ILE A 42 -13.58 -9.39 2.49
C ILE A 42 -12.87 -10.74 2.48
N ASP A 43 -12.04 -11.01 3.48
CA ASP A 43 -11.36 -12.29 3.60
C ASP A 43 -12.34 -13.45 3.91
N VAL A 44 -11.91 -14.68 3.70
CA VAL A 44 -12.74 -15.88 3.90
C VAL A 44 -13.29 -16.03 5.33
N SER A 45 -12.65 -15.44 6.33
CA SER A 45 -13.13 -15.45 7.72
C SER A 45 -14.20 -14.39 7.98
N GLY A 46 -14.39 -13.43 7.09
CA GLY A 46 -15.23 -12.27 7.27
C GLY A 46 -14.70 -11.25 8.29
N ARG A 47 -13.48 -11.46 8.82
CA ARG A 47 -12.87 -10.59 9.81
C ARG A 47 -12.20 -9.35 9.22
N TYR A 48 -11.47 -9.54 8.14
CA TYR A 48 -10.67 -8.48 7.54
C TYR A 48 -11.30 -7.97 6.26
N ILE A 49 -11.29 -6.65 6.09
CA ILE A 49 -11.76 -6.00 4.87
C ILE A 49 -10.66 -5.08 4.37
N ILE A 50 -10.31 -5.20 3.10
CA ILE A 50 -9.22 -4.46 2.49
C ILE A 50 -9.70 -3.56 1.36
N VAL A 51 -9.08 -2.38 1.27
CA VAL A 51 -8.97 -1.58 0.05
C VAL A 51 -7.49 -1.41 -0.28
N PHE A 52 -7.16 -1.64 -1.54
CA PHE A 52 -5.79 -1.74 -2.01
C PHE A 52 -5.63 -1.03 -3.36
N ASN A 53 -4.68 -0.13 -3.43
CA ASN A 53 -4.22 0.50 -4.67
C ASN A 53 -2.79 0.04 -4.91
N GLY A 54 -2.57 -0.78 -5.92
CA GLY A 54 -1.23 -1.28 -6.21
C GLY A 54 -1.22 -2.58 -6.97
N GLU A 55 -0.06 -3.23 -6.88
CA GLU A 55 0.20 -4.54 -7.47
C GLU A 55 1.29 -5.25 -6.66
N ILE A 56 1.00 -6.48 -6.24
CA ILE A 56 1.95 -7.35 -5.54
C ILE A 56 2.59 -8.28 -6.56
N TYR A 57 3.71 -7.91 -7.12
CA TYR A 57 4.38 -8.62 -8.23
C TYR A 57 4.68 -10.08 -7.93
N ASN A 58 4.98 -10.41 -6.68
CA ASN A 58 5.28 -11.77 -6.25
C ASN A 58 4.11 -12.48 -5.57
N TYR A 59 2.86 -12.09 -5.86
CA TYR A 59 1.68 -12.66 -5.21
C TYR A 59 1.60 -14.19 -5.37
N ARG A 60 2.03 -14.74 -6.50
CA ARG A 60 2.04 -16.19 -6.73
C ARG A 60 3.03 -16.92 -5.81
N GLU A 61 4.17 -16.27 -5.48
CA GLU A 61 5.14 -16.80 -4.53
C GLU A 61 4.56 -16.75 -3.11
N VAL A 62 3.95 -15.63 -2.71
CA VAL A 62 3.30 -15.45 -1.41
C VAL A 62 2.15 -16.43 -1.23
N LYS A 63 1.32 -16.64 -2.25
CA LYS A 63 0.21 -17.61 -2.26
C LYS A 63 0.69 -19.02 -1.87
N ARG A 64 1.84 -19.46 -2.40
CA ARG A 64 2.42 -20.77 -2.09
C ARG A 64 2.84 -20.94 -0.62
N LEU A 65 3.09 -19.83 0.08
CA LEU A 65 3.46 -19.85 1.50
C LEU A 65 2.24 -19.97 2.43
N ILE A 66 1.02 -19.92 1.86
CA ILE A 66 -0.25 -19.96 2.60
C ILE A 66 -1.14 -21.07 2.00
N PRO A 67 -0.71 -22.34 2.01
CA PRO A 67 -1.44 -23.43 1.34
C PRO A 67 -2.79 -23.73 1.99
N ASP A 68 -2.95 -23.41 3.27
CA ASP A 68 -4.15 -23.68 4.05
C ASP A 68 -5.26 -22.63 3.87
N TYR A 69 -5.01 -21.56 3.13
CA TYR A 69 -6.02 -20.53 2.86
C TYR A 69 -6.87 -20.92 1.64
N ALA A 70 -8.19 -20.88 1.79
CA ALA A 70 -9.12 -21.20 0.71
C ALA A 70 -9.29 -20.01 -0.24
N PHE A 71 -8.42 -19.88 -1.23
CA PHE A 71 -8.48 -18.83 -2.24
C PHE A 71 -9.67 -19.01 -3.19
N HIS A 72 -10.42 -17.93 -3.40
CA HIS A 72 -11.59 -17.90 -4.30
C HIS A 72 -11.31 -17.14 -5.60
N THR A 73 -10.22 -16.33 -5.62
CA THR A 73 -9.83 -15.52 -6.77
C THR A 73 -8.39 -15.80 -7.19
N THR A 74 -7.99 -15.21 -8.29
CA THR A 74 -6.59 -15.19 -8.73
C THR A 74 -5.91 -13.87 -8.44
N SER A 75 -6.61 -12.96 -7.74
CA SER A 75 -6.13 -11.59 -7.49
C SER A 75 -5.01 -11.54 -6.44
N ASP A 76 -4.13 -10.59 -6.61
CA ASP A 76 -3.11 -10.23 -5.63
C ASP A 76 -3.71 -9.59 -4.37
N THR A 77 -4.89 -8.97 -4.49
CA THR A 77 -5.65 -8.42 -3.34
C THR A 77 -6.01 -9.50 -2.34
N GLU A 78 -6.52 -10.65 -2.81
CA GLU A 78 -6.87 -11.77 -1.92
C GLU A 78 -5.60 -12.36 -1.29
N VAL A 79 -4.52 -12.47 -2.05
CA VAL A 79 -3.23 -12.95 -1.51
C VAL A 79 -2.69 -12.00 -0.44
N LEU A 80 -2.83 -10.69 -0.64
CA LEU A 80 -2.40 -9.69 0.33
C LEU A 80 -3.18 -9.79 1.64
N ILE A 81 -4.51 -9.88 1.58
CA ILE A 81 -5.32 -9.99 2.79
C ILE A 81 -5.11 -11.35 3.51
N ALA A 82 -4.90 -12.43 2.77
CA ALA A 82 -4.54 -13.74 3.31
C ALA A 82 -3.17 -13.70 4.02
N ALA A 83 -2.20 -13.01 3.43
CA ALA A 83 -0.89 -12.79 4.03
C ALA A 83 -1.00 -11.99 5.35
N TYR A 84 -1.85 -10.96 5.37
CA TYR A 84 -2.11 -10.21 6.59
C TYR A 84 -2.84 -11.06 7.65
N ALA A 85 -3.82 -11.85 7.28
CA ALA A 85 -4.50 -12.76 8.19
C ALA A 85 -3.54 -13.77 8.82
N ARG A 86 -2.53 -14.24 8.08
CA ARG A 86 -1.54 -15.22 8.53
C ARG A 86 -0.43 -14.63 9.41
N TRP A 87 0.11 -13.47 9.01
CA TRP A 87 1.35 -12.90 9.61
C TRP A 87 1.15 -11.52 10.24
N GLY A 88 -0.07 -10.95 10.18
CA GLY A 88 -0.32 -9.59 10.62
C GLY A 88 0.61 -8.60 9.86
N ARG A 89 1.14 -7.63 10.57
CA ARG A 89 2.07 -6.63 10.01
C ARG A 89 3.33 -7.22 9.39
N ASP A 90 3.74 -8.40 9.81
CA ASP A 90 4.94 -9.06 9.28
C ASP A 90 4.76 -9.57 7.84
N CYS A 91 3.53 -9.56 7.30
CA CYS A 91 3.28 -9.81 5.88
C CYS A 91 4.11 -8.88 4.98
N LEU A 92 4.39 -7.64 5.41
CA LEU A 92 5.18 -6.66 4.66
C LEU A 92 6.59 -7.16 4.30
N LYS A 93 7.15 -8.10 5.06
CA LYS A 93 8.47 -8.71 4.78
C LYS A 93 8.46 -9.59 3.53
N TYR A 94 7.30 -10.12 3.16
CA TYR A 94 7.11 -11.04 2.04
C TYR A 94 6.67 -10.33 0.75
N LEU A 95 6.15 -9.10 0.85
CA LEU A 95 5.58 -8.39 -0.28
C LEU A 95 6.67 -7.73 -1.14
N ARG A 96 6.55 -7.90 -2.45
CA ARG A 96 7.34 -7.17 -3.45
C ARG A 96 6.38 -6.57 -4.46
N GLY A 97 6.32 -5.24 -4.50
CA GLY A 97 5.35 -4.55 -5.33
C GLY A 97 5.32 -3.05 -5.07
N MET A 98 4.39 -2.41 -5.71
CA MET A 98 4.00 -1.03 -5.46
C MET A 98 2.61 -1.04 -4.82
N PHE A 99 2.46 -0.48 -3.63
CA PHE A 99 1.19 -0.60 -2.91
C PHE A 99 0.92 0.50 -1.90
N ALA A 100 -0.36 0.78 -1.77
CA ALA A 100 -0.95 1.44 -0.62
C ALA A 100 -2.23 0.69 -0.27
N PHE A 101 -2.38 0.24 0.95
CA PHE A 101 -3.57 -0.48 1.37
C PHE A 101 -4.02 -0.12 2.77
N VAL A 102 -5.29 -0.32 3.00
CA VAL A 102 -5.93 -0.17 4.31
C VAL A 102 -6.77 -1.39 4.59
N ILE A 103 -6.57 -1.98 5.77
CA ILE A 103 -7.32 -3.12 6.27
C ILE A 103 -8.09 -2.69 7.51
N TRP A 104 -9.39 -2.98 7.53
CA TRP A 104 -10.25 -2.90 8.69
C TRP A 104 -10.39 -4.27 9.34
N ASP A 105 -10.06 -4.36 10.63
CA ASP A 105 -10.30 -5.54 11.46
C ASP A 105 -11.63 -5.35 12.19
N ARG A 106 -12.66 -6.09 11.75
CA ARG A 106 -14.02 -6.04 12.33
C ARG A 106 -14.07 -6.50 13.77
N ARG A 107 -13.21 -7.45 14.15
CA ARG A 107 -13.19 -8.01 15.50
C ARG A 107 -12.56 -7.07 16.51
N ASP A 108 -11.40 -6.56 16.18
CA ASP A 108 -10.60 -5.74 17.10
C ASP A 108 -10.86 -4.24 16.92
N HIS A 109 -11.69 -3.85 15.91
CA HIS A 109 -12.01 -2.47 15.55
C HIS A 109 -10.74 -1.63 15.32
N GLU A 110 -9.80 -2.20 14.56
CA GLU A 110 -8.52 -1.59 14.25
C GLU A 110 -8.38 -1.29 12.75
N VAL A 111 -7.71 -0.20 12.46
CA VAL A 111 -7.26 0.11 11.10
C VAL A 111 -5.77 -0.20 11.00
N PHE A 112 -5.38 -0.99 9.99
CA PHE A 112 -3.99 -1.16 9.60
C PHE A 112 -3.80 -0.59 8.20
N MET A 113 -2.82 0.29 8.03
CA MET A 113 -2.48 0.84 6.73
C MET A 113 -0.97 0.76 6.48
N ALA A 114 -0.59 0.53 5.22
CA ALA A 114 0.80 0.46 4.84
C ALA A 114 1.01 1.01 3.43
N ARG A 115 2.23 1.53 3.19
CA ARG A 115 2.67 2.06 1.92
C ARG A 115 3.98 1.40 1.49
N ASP A 116 4.14 1.18 0.21
CA ASP A 116 5.30 0.47 -0.36
C ASP A 116 6.64 1.14 -0.03
N PRO A 117 7.76 0.38 -0.13
CA PRO A 117 9.09 0.86 0.23
C PRO A 117 9.51 2.17 -0.44
N MET A 118 9.13 2.38 -1.71
CA MET A 118 9.51 3.56 -2.48
C MET A 118 8.42 4.64 -2.51
N GLY A 119 7.24 4.37 -1.88
CA GLY A 119 6.12 5.30 -1.88
C GLY A 119 5.50 5.55 -3.25
N VAL A 120 5.55 4.55 -4.15
CA VAL A 120 5.03 4.66 -5.52
C VAL A 120 3.52 4.93 -5.50
N LYS A 121 2.78 4.21 -4.65
CA LYS A 121 1.34 4.45 -4.51
C LYS A 121 1.08 5.47 -3.41
N PRO A 122 0.25 6.48 -3.67
CA PRO A 122 -0.07 7.50 -2.67
C PRO A 122 -1.06 6.97 -1.63
N LEU A 123 -0.91 7.43 -0.38
CA LEU A 123 -1.86 7.22 0.70
C LEU A 123 -1.89 8.46 1.59
N TYR A 124 -2.92 9.28 1.43
CA TYR A 124 -3.18 10.45 2.25
C TYR A 124 -4.14 10.11 3.37
N TYR A 125 -3.99 10.74 4.52
CA TYR A 125 -4.88 10.58 5.65
C TYR A 125 -5.09 11.92 6.38
N TYR A 126 -6.22 12.00 7.04
CA TYR A 126 -6.62 13.09 7.92
C TYR A 126 -7.26 12.48 9.17
N GLY A 127 -6.87 12.97 10.33
CA GLY A 127 -7.42 12.51 11.61
C GLY A 127 -7.84 13.69 12.46
N SER A 128 -9.10 13.74 12.88
CA SER A 128 -9.65 14.73 13.80
C SER A 128 -10.83 14.13 14.57
N ASP A 129 -10.95 14.51 15.83
CA ASP A 129 -12.11 14.21 16.68
C ASP A 129 -12.56 12.73 16.67
N GLY A 130 -11.60 11.81 16.69
CA GLY A 130 -11.88 10.37 16.65
C GLY A 130 -12.26 9.84 15.27
N THR A 131 -12.23 10.68 14.24
CA THR A 131 -12.50 10.32 12.84
C THR A 131 -11.19 10.20 12.07
N LEU A 132 -11.02 9.09 11.34
CA LEU A 132 -9.95 8.89 10.37
C LEU A 132 -10.54 8.90 8.97
N LEU A 133 -9.99 9.75 8.11
CA LEU A 133 -10.22 9.70 6.66
C LEU A 133 -8.93 9.29 5.96
N PHE A 134 -9.05 8.52 4.90
CA PHE A 134 -7.91 8.18 4.04
C PHE A 134 -8.34 8.11 2.57
N ALA A 135 -7.41 8.38 1.68
CA ALA A 135 -7.63 8.29 0.23
C ALA A 135 -6.30 8.27 -0.54
N SER A 136 -6.36 7.86 -1.80
CA SER A 136 -5.24 7.97 -2.73
C SER A 136 -4.99 9.41 -3.21
N GLU A 137 -5.97 10.30 -3.08
CA GLU A 137 -5.87 11.71 -3.52
C GLU A 137 -6.50 12.66 -2.49
N ILE A 138 -5.88 13.84 -2.36
CA ILE A 138 -6.35 14.92 -1.47
C ILE A 138 -7.76 15.35 -1.84
N ARG A 139 -8.11 15.41 -3.14
CA ARG A 139 -9.45 15.80 -3.59
C ARG A 139 -10.55 14.91 -2.99
N ALA A 140 -10.26 13.64 -2.78
CA ALA A 140 -11.24 12.72 -2.19
C ALA A 140 -11.47 13.01 -0.70
N LEU A 141 -10.42 13.39 0.04
CA LEU A 141 -10.55 13.83 1.43
C LEU A 141 -11.36 15.12 1.52
N LEU A 142 -11.09 16.08 0.64
CA LEU A 142 -11.86 17.34 0.59
C LEU A 142 -13.33 17.12 0.20
N ALA A 143 -13.61 16.14 -0.67
CA ALA A 143 -14.97 15.79 -1.07
C ALA A 143 -15.81 15.16 0.06
N SER A 144 -15.20 14.78 1.19
CA SER A 144 -15.92 14.34 2.38
C SER A 144 -16.71 15.47 3.04
N GLY A 145 -16.30 16.73 2.84
CA GLY A 145 -16.84 17.89 3.55
C GLY A 145 -16.38 18.02 5.01
N LEU A 146 -15.58 17.07 5.51
CA LEU A 146 -15.09 17.05 6.89
C LEU A 146 -13.71 17.72 7.04
N VAL A 147 -13.01 17.96 5.94
CA VAL A 147 -11.69 18.59 5.91
C VAL A 147 -11.81 20.04 5.48
N LYS A 148 -11.26 20.95 6.26
CA LYS A 148 -11.20 22.38 5.89
C LYS A 148 -10.22 22.57 4.74
N LYS A 149 -10.61 23.40 3.76
CA LYS A 149 -9.72 23.81 2.65
C LYS A 149 -8.81 24.96 3.10
N GLU A 150 -7.85 24.64 3.97
CA GLU A 150 -6.86 25.59 4.44
C GLU A 150 -5.50 25.26 3.85
N LEU A 151 -4.84 26.27 3.29
CA LEU A 151 -3.52 26.11 2.71
C LEU A 151 -2.49 25.82 3.84
N ASN A 152 -1.62 24.85 3.59
CA ASN A 152 -0.47 24.58 4.47
C ASN A 152 0.69 25.49 4.06
N GLU A 153 0.70 26.72 4.58
CA GLU A 153 1.73 27.72 4.23
C GLU A 153 3.15 27.25 4.57
N ALA A 154 3.31 26.44 5.62
CA ALA A 154 4.60 25.92 6.03
C ALA A 154 5.21 24.94 5.01
N ALA A 155 4.39 24.30 4.16
CA ALA A 155 4.84 23.38 3.12
C ALA A 155 5.14 24.07 1.77
N LEU A 156 4.75 25.34 1.60
CA LEU A 156 4.95 26.06 0.32
C LEU A 156 6.43 26.26 -0.06
N PRO A 157 7.37 26.57 0.86
CA PRO A 157 8.77 26.72 0.49
C PRO A 157 9.35 25.47 -0.20
N ASP A 158 8.97 24.28 0.26
CA ASP A 158 9.39 23.02 -0.35
C ASP A 158 8.83 22.89 -1.77
N TYR A 159 7.54 23.17 -1.93
CA TYR A 159 6.91 23.12 -3.24
C TYR A 159 7.56 24.07 -4.25
N PHE A 160 7.86 25.31 -3.86
CA PHE A 160 8.51 26.27 -4.73
C PHE A 160 9.96 25.90 -5.03
N SER A 161 10.66 25.23 -4.10
CA SER A 161 12.05 24.81 -4.27
C SER A 161 12.19 23.53 -5.10
N TYR A 162 11.32 22.56 -4.87
CA TYR A 162 11.46 21.20 -5.39
C TYR A 162 10.31 20.74 -6.28
N GLN A 163 9.27 21.55 -6.47
CA GLN A 163 8.00 21.19 -7.14
C GLN A 163 7.35 19.94 -6.50
N SER A 164 7.63 19.71 -5.23
CA SER A 164 7.20 18.56 -4.47
C SER A 164 7.13 18.93 -2.98
N PHE A 165 6.34 18.20 -2.21
CA PHE A 165 6.30 18.36 -0.76
C PHE A 165 7.27 17.40 -0.10
N SER A 166 8.03 17.89 0.88
CA SER A 166 8.94 17.05 1.65
C SER A 166 8.17 16.12 2.58
N CYS A 167 8.67 14.90 2.67
CA CYS A 167 8.20 13.89 3.59
C CYS A 167 6.70 13.61 3.52
N CYS A 168 5.95 14.00 4.53
CA CYS A 168 4.56 13.61 4.74
C CYS A 168 3.57 14.76 4.68
N ASP A 169 4.03 15.96 4.42
CA ASP A 169 3.15 17.12 4.33
C ASP A 169 2.38 17.16 3.00
N SER A 170 1.32 17.93 2.98
CA SER A 170 0.53 18.21 1.79
C SER A 170 0.23 19.70 1.68
N VAL A 171 -0.32 20.09 0.51
CA VAL A 171 -0.76 21.47 0.25
C VAL A 171 -1.91 21.90 1.17
N ILE A 172 -2.68 20.95 1.71
CA ILE A 172 -3.80 21.23 2.62
C ILE A 172 -3.35 20.93 4.05
N ARG A 173 -3.60 21.89 4.93
CA ARG A 173 -3.32 21.76 6.37
C ARG A 173 -4.01 20.52 6.93
N ASP A 174 -3.32 19.82 7.85
CA ASP A 174 -3.78 18.62 8.55
C ASP A 174 -3.96 17.36 7.67
N ILE A 175 -3.91 17.47 6.35
CA ILE A 175 -3.77 16.28 5.49
C ILE A 175 -2.31 15.87 5.41
N ARG A 176 -2.04 14.63 5.74
CA ARG A 176 -0.70 14.04 5.68
C ARG A 176 -0.65 12.88 4.71
N GLN A 177 0.52 12.62 4.16
CA GLN A 177 0.80 11.42 3.40
C GLN A 177 1.51 10.40 4.30
N LEU A 178 1.13 9.12 4.22
CA LEU A 178 1.89 8.07 4.89
C LEU A 178 3.26 7.95 4.21
N GLU A 179 4.33 7.95 5.00
CA GLU A 179 5.69 7.88 4.47
C GLU A 179 5.95 6.56 3.72
N ALA A 180 6.87 6.60 2.76
CA ALA A 180 7.36 5.41 2.08
C ALA A 180 7.93 4.39 3.09
N GLY A 181 7.72 3.10 2.84
CA GLY A 181 8.22 2.04 3.70
C GLY A 181 7.66 2.07 5.13
N THR A 182 6.48 2.64 5.33
CA THR A 182 5.87 2.82 6.65
C THR A 182 4.51 2.12 6.74
N TRP A 183 4.21 1.59 7.89
CA TRP A 183 2.87 1.16 8.27
C TRP A 183 2.37 1.97 9.47
N MET A 184 1.05 2.07 9.57
CA MET A 184 0.36 2.68 10.70
C MET A 184 -0.80 1.80 11.14
N ARG A 185 -0.94 1.61 12.45
CA ARG A 185 -2.05 0.89 13.07
C ARG A 185 -2.76 1.84 14.01
N ILE A 186 -4.05 1.96 13.85
CA ILE A 186 -4.90 2.85 14.62
C ILE A 186 -5.89 1.99 15.40
N LYS A 187 -5.87 2.18 16.70
CA LYS A 187 -6.73 1.53 17.68
C LYS A 187 -7.48 2.59 18.48
N ARG A 188 -8.52 2.17 19.18
CA ARG A 188 -9.23 3.07 20.10
C ARG A 188 -8.30 3.72 21.15
N GLN A 189 -7.23 3.02 21.54
CA GLN A 189 -6.28 3.46 22.57
C GLN A 189 -5.11 4.28 22.04
N GLY A 190 -4.98 4.44 20.73
CA GLY A 190 -3.88 5.22 20.15
C GLY A 190 -3.43 4.76 18.76
N VAL A 191 -2.40 5.44 18.30
CA VAL A 191 -1.80 5.23 16.97
C VAL A 191 -0.39 4.69 17.14
N GLU A 192 -0.08 3.58 16.48
CA GLU A 192 1.26 3.04 16.34
C GLU A 192 1.70 3.23 14.88
N LYS A 193 2.82 3.94 14.66
CA LYS A 193 3.40 4.14 13.32
C LYS A 193 4.86 3.70 13.35
N LYS A 194 5.28 2.91 12.33
CA LYS A 194 6.64 2.39 12.25
C LYS A 194 7.10 2.26 10.80
N ARG A 195 8.31 2.69 10.52
CA ARG A 195 9.01 2.40 9.29
C ARG A 195 9.46 0.93 9.29
N TYR A 196 9.08 0.17 8.27
CA TYR A 196 9.46 -1.24 8.12
C TYR A 196 10.56 -1.43 7.08
N TRP A 197 10.80 -0.43 6.23
CA TRP A 197 11.85 -0.42 5.22
C TRP A 197 12.49 0.96 5.14
N ASP A 198 13.81 1.00 4.97
CA ASP A 198 14.58 2.22 4.77
C ASP A 198 15.76 1.91 3.85
N VAL A 199 16.01 2.76 2.85
CA VAL A 199 17.14 2.62 1.93
C VAL A 199 18.51 2.76 2.63
N ALA A 200 18.56 3.56 3.68
CA ALA A 200 19.78 3.82 4.45
C ALA A 200 20.01 2.80 5.58
N ALA A 201 19.00 2.02 5.95
CA ALA A 201 19.16 1.01 6.99
C ALA A 201 19.87 -0.21 6.42
N PRO A 202 20.94 -0.72 7.05
CA PRO A 202 21.46 -2.03 6.72
C PRO A 202 20.33 -3.04 6.87
N ALA A 203 20.25 -4.00 5.94
CA ALA A 203 19.19 -5.02 5.91
C ALA A 203 19.23 -5.90 7.17
N VAL A 204 18.75 -5.37 8.30
CA VAL A 204 18.62 -6.11 9.54
C VAL A 204 17.39 -7.01 9.41
N GLY A 205 17.65 -8.30 9.17
CA GLY A 205 16.60 -9.33 9.17
C GLY A 205 15.85 -9.52 7.85
N ALA A 206 16.40 -9.13 6.71
CA ALA A 206 15.91 -9.63 5.43
C ALA A 206 16.10 -11.14 5.39
N ALA A 207 14.98 -11.88 5.39
CA ALA A 207 15.00 -13.31 5.11
C ALA A 207 15.87 -13.56 3.88
N SER A 208 16.90 -14.36 4.06
CA SER A 208 17.92 -14.86 3.12
C SER A 208 17.70 -14.50 1.64
N GLY A 209 18.15 -13.34 1.20
CA GLY A 209 18.09 -13.02 -0.24
C GLY A 209 18.64 -11.66 -0.65
N SER A 210 18.77 -10.68 0.23
CA SER A 210 19.22 -9.33 -0.15
C SER A 210 20.49 -8.83 0.53
N THR A 211 21.14 -9.66 1.34
CA THR A 211 22.39 -9.30 2.05
C THR A 211 23.65 -9.34 1.19
N ALA A 212 23.52 -9.67 -0.10
CA ALA A 212 24.69 -9.84 -0.98
C ALA A 212 25.45 -8.54 -1.29
N PHE A 213 24.87 -7.37 -1.02
CA PHE A 213 25.56 -6.10 -1.27
C PHE A 213 26.28 -5.51 -0.07
N ALA A 214 25.93 -5.89 1.16
CA ALA A 214 26.57 -5.33 2.36
C ALA A 214 27.99 -5.89 2.61
N GLN A 215 28.39 -6.94 1.91
CA GLN A 215 29.71 -7.58 2.03
C GLN A 215 30.34 -7.91 0.67
N GLY A 216 29.84 -7.34 -0.44
CA GLY A 216 30.37 -7.59 -1.78
C GLY A 216 31.73 -6.93 -1.97
N ASP A 217 32.68 -7.67 -2.46
CA ASP A 217 33.92 -7.12 -3.02
C ASP A 217 33.57 -6.37 -4.30
N PHE A 218 33.51 -5.03 -4.21
CA PHE A 218 33.25 -4.14 -5.36
C PHE A 218 34.46 -3.99 -6.28
N SER A 219 35.57 -4.67 -6.01
CA SER A 219 36.75 -4.69 -6.87
C SER A 219 36.53 -5.46 -8.17
N ASP A 220 35.63 -6.47 -8.17
CA ASP A 220 35.20 -7.16 -9.38
C ASP A 220 34.08 -6.38 -10.11
N LYS A 221 34.49 -5.38 -10.91
CA LYS A 221 33.56 -4.55 -11.70
C LYS A 221 32.67 -5.37 -12.63
N ALA A 222 33.20 -6.42 -13.27
CA ALA A 222 32.43 -7.24 -14.20
C ALA A 222 31.36 -8.07 -13.48
N GLY A 223 31.69 -8.66 -12.33
CA GLY A 223 30.74 -9.37 -11.48
C GLY A 223 29.65 -8.48 -10.95
N VAL A 224 29.97 -7.26 -10.50
CA VAL A 224 29.00 -6.27 -10.05
C VAL A 224 28.06 -5.87 -11.19
N GLN A 225 28.57 -5.58 -12.39
CA GLN A 225 27.75 -5.24 -13.57
C GLN A 225 26.79 -6.37 -13.93
N LYS A 226 27.28 -7.62 -13.97
CA LYS A 226 26.45 -8.81 -14.24
C LYS A 226 25.33 -8.94 -13.21
N LYS A 227 25.64 -8.73 -11.93
CA LYS A 227 24.63 -8.79 -10.86
C LYS A 227 23.57 -7.70 -10.98
N ILE A 228 23.97 -6.46 -11.27
CA ILE A 228 23.06 -5.34 -11.52
C ILE A 228 22.13 -5.67 -12.70
N HIS A 229 22.68 -6.14 -13.82
CA HIS A 229 21.91 -6.53 -14.98
C HIS A 229 20.86 -7.60 -14.65
N GLN A 230 21.26 -8.65 -13.93
CA GLN A 230 20.34 -9.71 -13.48
C GLN A 230 19.20 -9.17 -12.61
N LEU A 231 19.51 -8.28 -11.65
CA LEU A 231 18.50 -7.68 -10.75
C LEU A 231 17.53 -6.79 -11.51
N LEU A 232 18.03 -6.00 -12.48
CA LEU A 232 17.20 -5.17 -13.35
C LEU A 232 16.24 -6.01 -14.20
N LEU A 233 16.76 -7.08 -14.85
CA LEU A 233 15.94 -8.01 -15.63
C LEU A 233 14.84 -8.65 -14.77
N GLN A 234 15.18 -9.17 -13.61
CA GLN A 234 14.21 -9.76 -12.67
C GLN A 234 13.16 -8.72 -12.24
N SER A 235 13.57 -7.48 -11.99
CA SER A 235 12.66 -6.40 -11.61
C SER A 235 11.69 -6.05 -12.72
N ILE A 236 12.14 -6.02 -13.99
CA ILE A 236 11.29 -5.78 -15.16
C ILE A 236 10.32 -6.94 -15.33
N GLN A 237 10.82 -8.18 -15.36
CA GLN A 237 10.00 -9.38 -15.54
C GLN A 237 8.86 -9.50 -14.53
N ARG A 238 9.11 -9.13 -13.26
CA ARG A 238 8.07 -9.12 -12.22
C ARG A 238 6.97 -8.11 -12.50
N ARG A 239 7.28 -6.98 -13.12
CA ARG A 239 6.31 -5.93 -13.46
C ARG A 239 5.45 -6.24 -14.70
N LEU A 240 5.84 -7.26 -15.48
CA LEU A 240 5.07 -7.71 -16.64
C LEU A 240 3.98 -8.73 -16.28
N VAL A 241 3.77 -8.99 -15.00
CA VAL A 241 2.70 -9.89 -14.54
C VAL A 241 1.37 -9.12 -14.62
N SER A 242 0.58 -9.41 -15.63
CA SER A 242 -0.70 -8.75 -15.90
C SER A 242 -1.62 -9.69 -16.64
N ASP A 243 -2.93 -9.56 -16.46
CA ASP A 243 -3.97 -10.24 -17.21
C ASP A 243 -4.50 -9.36 -18.37
N VAL A 244 -3.94 -8.16 -18.53
CA VAL A 244 -4.18 -7.23 -19.65
C VAL A 244 -2.87 -6.95 -20.39
N PRO A 245 -2.92 -6.52 -21.66
CA PRO A 245 -1.71 -6.07 -22.36
C PRO A 245 -0.99 -4.93 -21.62
N VAL A 246 0.33 -5.08 -21.45
CA VAL A 246 1.22 -4.11 -20.76
C VAL A 246 2.15 -3.48 -21.80
#